data_dedf64ff01a2a537258b2f0986d5c788
#
_entry.id   dedf64ff01a2a537258b2f0986d5c788
#
_cell.length_a   1.000
_cell.length_b   1.000
_cell.length_c   1.000
_cell.angle_alpha   90.00
_cell.angle_beta   90.00
_cell.angle_gamma   90.00
#
_symmetry.space_group_name_H-M   'P 1'
#
loop_
_entity.id
_entity.type
_entity.pdbx_description
1 polymer ?
#
loop_
_entity_poly.entity_id
_entity_poly.type
_entity_poly.pdbx_seq_one_letter_code
_entity_poly.pdbx_strand_id
1 'polypeptide(L)'
;MKLYKICNKISLLLHVLASAAGYFVMEAICRHSFIEAWNYMTQRPLVFAYNAAFIFTSSLIVYLFHRRVFWRVLVTLFWLILAIINGVLLLNRVTPFTGPDLHLITDAMKIANKYLPVAGVVAVCILFGILVILLLMLLIKGPKYQKKIKYRYNIPLILLAVALFAGSTQLALEKRVLSNYFGNIAFAYEDYGYPYCLATTIFNTGISCPRDYSEKEIKRIEKTEKNLPETQEEKRPNILFLQLESFFDPTLVNYLDISEDPIPTFRKLMKEYSSGYYKVPSVGAGTANTEFESITGMSMHYFGPGEYPYKSILRETTCESAPYVLKNLGYTTHAVHNNEANFYGRRSIFPNLGFDTFTSEEYMARENEKNPNGWVKDEVLTDEILKCLDSTEGPDYVYTISVQGHGAYPDEQILEDPEITVSGAPTEEENNKWEYYVNEIHEMDNFVKELTDKLADYPEDVVLVMYGDHLPTMGLTVEDLKNKYLFQTEYVMWDNFGLKKKNENLAAYQMAAEV
;
A
#
# COMPACT_ATOMS: atom_id res chain seq x y z
N MET A 1 -38.61 20.57 -27.21
CA MET A 1 -38.57 21.93 -26.59
C MET A 1 -39.30 22.02 -25.25
N LYS A 2 -40.54 21.45 -25.11
CA LYS A 2 -41.29 21.44 -23.81
C LYS A 2 -40.52 20.71 -22.69
N LEU A 3 -39.98 19.49 -22.95
CA LEU A 3 -39.23 18.69 -21.99
C LEU A 3 -38.00 19.45 -21.45
N TYR A 4 -37.20 20.09 -22.32
CA TYR A 4 -36.03 20.87 -21.96
C TYR A 4 -36.40 22.08 -21.03
N LYS A 5 -37.55 22.70 -21.27
CA LYS A 5 -38.05 23.79 -20.39
C LYS A 5 -38.42 23.27 -19.00
N ILE A 6 -39.06 22.10 -18.91
CA ILE A 6 -39.41 21.44 -17.63
C ILE A 6 -38.13 21.04 -16.90
N CYS A 7 -37.18 20.35 -17.57
CA CYS A 7 -35.89 19.97 -16.98
C CYS A 7 -35.09 21.18 -16.45
N ASN A 8 -35.17 22.34 -17.13
CA ASN A 8 -34.54 23.56 -16.61
C ASN A 8 -35.23 24.14 -15.36
N LYS A 9 -36.52 23.88 -15.18
CA LYS A 9 -37.28 24.35 -14.00
C LYS A 9 -36.91 23.58 -12.74
N ILE A 10 -36.69 22.27 -12.87
CA ILE A 10 -36.28 21.34 -11.80
C ILE A 10 -34.82 20.97 -11.88
N SER A 11 -34.01 21.81 -12.53
CA SER A 11 -32.61 21.52 -12.88
C SER A 11 -31.73 21.12 -11.68
N LEU A 12 -31.96 21.75 -10.52
CA LEU A 12 -31.20 21.44 -9.30
C LEU A 12 -31.55 20.06 -8.76
N LEU A 13 -32.85 19.73 -8.68
CA LEU A 13 -33.28 18.40 -8.24
C LEU A 13 -32.76 17.29 -9.16
N LEU A 14 -32.90 17.49 -10.48
CA LEU A 14 -32.34 16.54 -11.46
C LEU A 14 -30.84 16.41 -11.32
N HIS A 15 -30.13 17.46 -10.94
CA HIS A 15 -28.70 17.44 -10.75
C HIS A 15 -28.31 16.62 -9.52
N VAL A 16 -29.01 16.78 -8.40
CA VAL A 16 -28.82 15.95 -7.19
C VAL A 16 -29.06 14.47 -7.51
N LEU A 17 -30.20 14.16 -8.16
CA LEU A 17 -30.54 12.77 -8.51
C LEU A 17 -29.51 12.16 -9.49
N ALA A 18 -29.07 12.94 -10.48
CA ALA A 18 -28.07 12.48 -11.44
C ALA A 18 -26.70 12.25 -10.78
N SER A 19 -26.32 13.08 -9.80
CA SER A 19 -25.07 12.90 -9.04
C SER A 19 -25.12 11.65 -8.18
N ALA A 20 -26.24 11.40 -7.48
CA ALA A 20 -26.41 10.19 -6.68
C ALA A 20 -26.45 8.92 -7.55
N ALA A 21 -27.20 8.94 -8.65
CA ALA A 21 -27.24 7.80 -9.60
C ALA A 21 -25.88 7.58 -10.28
N GLY A 22 -25.20 8.66 -10.69
CA GLY A 22 -23.85 8.59 -11.27
C GLY A 22 -22.85 8.01 -10.29
N TYR A 23 -22.87 8.44 -9.04
CA TYR A 23 -22.00 7.88 -8.00
C TYR A 23 -22.29 6.39 -7.75
N PHE A 24 -23.57 5.99 -7.68
CA PHE A 24 -23.94 4.58 -7.57
C PHE A 24 -23.35 3.72 -8.71
N VAL A 25 -23.41 4.22 -9.95
CA VAL A 25 -22.80 3.52 -11.11
C VAL A 25 -21.28 3.46 -10.97
N MET A 26 -20.64 4.52 -10.48
CA MET A 26 -19.19 4.52 -10.23
C MET A 26 -18.80 3.46 -9.19
N GLU A 27 -19.53 3.36 -8.08
CA GLU A 27 -19.28 2.32 -7.06
C GLU A 27 -19.51 0.90 -7.63
N ALA A 28 -20.55 0.72 -8.46
CA ALA A 28 -20.78 -0.56 -9.12
C ALA A 28 -19.64 -0.96 -10.07
N ILE A 29 -19.02 -0.01 -10.76
CA ILE A 29 -17.83 -0.24 -11.58
C ILE A 29 -16.63 -0.58 -10.69
N CYS A 30 -16.37 0.20 -9.64
CA CYS A 30 -15.22 0.00 -8.75
C CYS A 30 -15.30 -1.32 -7.97
N ARG A 31 -16.51 -1.78 -7.63
CA ARG A 31 -16.75 -3.04 -6.90
C ARG A 31 -17.05 -4.22 -7.82
N HIS A 32 -17.06 -4.03 -9.13
CA HIS A 32 -17.43 -5.03 -10.15
C HIS A 32 -18.81 -5.68 -9.91
N SER A 33 -19.68 -5.04 -9.09
CA SER A 33 -20.97 -5.59 -8.67
C SER A 33 -21.98 -4.49 -8.36
N PHE A 34 -23.17 -4.59 -8.96
CA PHE A 34 -24.30 -3.74 -8.59
C PHE A 34 -24.87 -4.10 -7.21
N ILE A 35 -24.74 -5.35 -6.79
CA ILE A 35 -25.21 -5.84 -5.48
C ILE A 35 -24.31 -5.24 -4.40
N GLU A 36 -23.00 -5.30 -4.57
CA GLU A 36 -22.05 -4.71 -3.61
C GLU A 36 -22.18 -3.17 -3.52
N ALA A 37 -22.42 -2.49 -4.63
CA ALA A 37 -22.71 -1.06 -4.60
C ALA A 37 -24.02 -0.73 -3.84
N TRP A 38 -25.02 -1.60 -3.96
CA TRP A 38 -26.27 -1.47 -3.18
C TRP A 38 -26.05 -1.74 -1.69
N ASN A 39 -25.32 -2.78 -1.36
CA ASN A 39 -24.94 -3.11 0.02
C ASN A 39 -24.18 -1.95 0.65
N TYR A 40 -23.16 -1.43 -0.02
CA TYR A 40 -22.43 -0.25 0.43
C TYR A 40 -23.34 0.97 0.67
N MET A 41 -24.21 1.30 -0.28
CA MET A 41 -25.14 2.43 -0.14
C MET A 41 -26.07 2.28 1.07
N THR A 42 -26.53 1.05 1.34
CA THR A 42 -27.48 0.79 2.44
C THR A 42 -26.81 0.64 3.81
N GLN A 43 -25.60 0.08 3.85
CA GLN A 43 -24.84 -0.11 5.09
C GLN A 43 -24.11 1.18 5.53
N ARG A 44 -23.68 2.02 4.56
CA ARG A 44 -22.93 3.26 4.82
C ARG A 44 -23.59 4.50 4.20
N PRO A 45 -24.85 4.79 4.53
CA PRO A 45 -25.65 5.82 3.84
C PRO A 45 -25.07 7.23 3.97
N LEU A 46 -24.40 7.56 5.07
CA LEU A 46 -23.78 8.89 5.27
C LEU A 46 -22.56 9.06 4.36
N VAL A 47 -21.73 8.03 4.21
CA VAL A 47 -20.56 8.04 3.33
C VAL A 47 -21.01 8.11 1.86
N PHE A 48 -22.04 7.34 1.50
CA PHE A 48 -22.63 7.39 0.16
C PHE A 48 -23.19 8.80 -0.14
N ALA A 49 -23.95 9.38 0.78
CA ALA A 49 -24.50 10.73 0.61
C ALA A 49 -23.39 11.79 0.49
N TYR A 50 -22.30 11.65 1.25
CA TYR A 50 -21.14 12.53 1.16
C TYR A 50 -20.48 12.48 -0.22
N ASN A 51 -20.19 11.29 -0.76
CA ASN A 51 -19.60 11.14 -2.08
C ASN A 51 -20.53 11.58 -3.21
N ALA A 52 -21.83 11.33 -3.10
CA ALA A 52 -22.82 11.88 -4.02
C ALA A 52 -22.85 13.43 -3.98
N ALA A 53 -22.71 14.03 -2.79
CA ALA A 53 -22.57 15.47 -2.63
C ALA A 53 -21.23 16.00 -3.18
N PHE A 54 -20.15 15.20 -3.13
CA PHE A 54 -18.86 15.52 -3.76
C PHE A 54 -19.03 15.65 -5.28
N ILE A 55 -19.65 14.65 -5.93
CA ILE A 55 -19.93 14.67 -7.37
C ILE A 55 -20.85 15.86 -7.72
N PHE A 56 -21.90 16.09 -6.92
CA PHE A 56 -22.80 17.22 -7.09
C PHE A 56 -22.04 18.55 -7.03
N THR A 57 -21.22 18.76 -6.00
CA THR A 57 -20.50 20.02 -5.78
C THR A 57 -19.48 20.27 -6.89
N SER A 58 -18.72 19.24 -7.33
CA SER A 58 -17.76 19.35 -8.44
C SER A 58 -18.43 19.73 -9.76
N SER A 59 -19.68 19.34 -9.94
CA SER A 59 -20.45 19.61 -11.16
C SER A 59 -21.24 20.93 -11.14
N LEU A 60 -21.24 21.70 -10.03
CA LEU A 60 -21.92 23.00 -9.96
C LEU A 60 -21.40 24.05 -10.96
N ILE A 61 -20.16 23.90 -11.43
CA ILE A 61 -19.57 24.74 -12.48
C ILE A 61 -20.46 24.82 -13.74
N VAL A 62 -21.31 23.83 -13.98
CA VAL A 62 -22.28 23.78 -15.09
C VAL A 62 -23.19 25.01 -15.14
N TYR A 63 -23.51 25.59 -13.97
CA TYR A 63 -24.40 26.76 -13.88
C TYR A 63 -23.72 28.08 -14.30
N LEU A 64 -22.45 28.07 -14.60
CA LEU A 64 -21.70 29.21 -15.15
C LEU A 64 -21.70 29.24 -16.68
N PHE A 65 -22.26 28.22 -17.35
CA PHE A 65 -22.23 28.11 -18.79
C PHE A 65 -23.62 28.01 -19.42
N HIS A 66 -23.75 28.51 -20.67
CA HIS A 66 -24.97 28.39 -21.44
C HIS A 66 -25.21 26.97 -21.97
N ARG A 67 -24.15 26.21 -22.23
CA ARG A 67 -24.24 24.82 -22.72
C ARG A 67 -24.19 23.82 -21.56
N ARG A 68 -25.17 23.91 -20.68
CA ARG A 68 -25.25 23.13 -19.43
C ARG A 68 -25.23 21.62 -19.65
N VAL A 69 -25.83 21.13 -20.73
CA VAL A 69 -25.84 19.70 -21.06
C VAL A 69 -24.44 19.23 -21.39
N PHE A 70 -23.71 19.96 -22.21
CA PHE A 70 -22.31 19.63 -22.53
C PHE A 70 -21.46 19.53 -21.26
N TRP A 71 -21.49 20.52 -20.42
CA TRP A 71 -20.69 20.55 -19.19
C TRP A 71 -21.07 19.45 -18.20
N ARG A 72 -22.38 19.09 -18.10
CA ARG A 72 -22.80 17.95 -17.28
C ARG A 72 -22.23 16.64 -17.81
N VAL A 73 -22.37 16.40 -19.11
CA VAL A 73 -21.82 15.20 -19.75
C VAL A 73 -20.30 15.15 -19.54
N LEU A 74 -19.61 16.26 -19.73
CA LEU A 74 -18.14 16.33 -19.55
C LEU A 74 -17.70 15.98 -18.13
N VAL A 75 -18.33 16.58 -17.10
CA VAL A 75 -18.00 16.28 -15.69
C VAL A 75 -18.38 14.86 -15.31
N THR A 76 -19.54 14.37 -15.77
CA THR A 76 -19.94 12.97 -15.52
C THR A 76 -18.98 11.99 -16.16
N LEU A 77 -18.58 12.23 -17.42
CA LEU A 77 -17.59 11.41 -18.11
C LEU A 77 -16.22 11.44 -17.45
N PHE A 78 -15.79 12.60 -16.96
CA PHE A 78 -14.54 12.70 -16.19
C PHE A 78 -14.55 11.71 -15.00
N TRP A 79 -15.58 11.74 -14.17
CA TRP A 79 -15.70 10.85 -13.02
C TRP A 79 -15.88 9.38 -13.41
N LEU A 80 -16.66 9.09 -14.47
CA LEU A 80 -16.86 7.73 -14.98
C LEU A 80 -15.56 7.14 -15.53
N ILE A 81 -14.76 7.93 -16.27
CA ILE A 81 -13.47 7.47 -16.81
C ILE A 81 -12.53 7.11 -15.64
N LEU A 82 -12.45 7.95 -14.60
CA LEU A 82 -11.65 7.65 -13.42
C LEU A 82 -12.14 6.39 -12.71
N ALA A 83 -13.45 6.18 -12.59
CA ALA A 83 -14.01 4.96 -12.00
C ALA A 83 -13.72 3.71 -12.86
N ILE A 84 -13.77 3.82 -14.19
CA ILE A 84 -13.41 2.73 -15.11
C ILE A 84 -11.92 2.39 -14.97
N ILE A 85 -11.04 3.41 -14.93
CA ILE A 85 -9.60 3.19 -14.72
C ILE A 85 -9.39 2.44 -13.39
N ASN A 86 -10.02 2.88 -12.32
CA ASN A 86 -9.94 2.20 -11.03
C ASN A 86 -10.45 0.76 -11.10
N GLY A 87 -11.62 0.53 -11.68
CA GLY A 87 -12.18 -0.82 -11.84
C GLY A 87 -11.26 -1.75 -12.65
N VAL A 88 -10.69 -1.26 -13.76
CA VAL A 88 -9.74 -2.05 -14.56
C VAL A 88 -8.46 -2.36 -13.79
N LEU A 89 -7.96 -1.41 -13.00
CA LEU A 89 -6.77 -1.65 -12.18
C LEU A 89 -7.03 -2.70 -11.09
N LEU A 90 -8.19 -2.66 -10.45
CA LEU A 90 -8.57 -3.63 -9.41
C LEU A 90 -8.80 -5.06 -9.94
N LEU A 91 -8.93 -5.27 -11.27
CA LEU A 91 -8.88 -6.60 -11.88
C LEU A 91 -7.46 -7.18 -11.96
N ASN A 92 -6.42 -6.32 -11.86
CA ASN A 92 -5.02 -6.69 -12.08
C ASN A 92 -4.13 -6.47 -10.85
N ARG A 93 -4.61 -5.73 -9.84
CA ARG A 93 -3.86 -5.46 -8.61
C ARG A 93 -4.83 -5.17 -7.45
N VAL A 94 -4.40 -5.40 -6.23
CA VAL A 94 -5.21 -5.16 -5.01
C VAL A 94 -5.39 -3.66 -4.73
N THR A 95 -4.42 -2.83 -5.09
CA THR A 95 -4.45 -1.40 -4.77
C THR A 95 -5.25 -0.59 -5.78
N PRO A 96 -6.19 0.28 -5.34
CA PRO A 96 -6.97 1.15 -6.21
C PRO A 96 -6.13 2.24 -6.89
N PHE A 97 -6.75 2.96 -7.83
CA PHE A 97 -6.15 4.13 -8.48
C PHE A 97 -6.06 5.31 -7.50
N THR A 98 -4.86 5.84 -7.31
CA THR A 98 -4.54 6.88 -6.32
C THR A 98 -3.91 8.12 -6.96
N GLY A 99 -3.76 9.19 -6.17
CA GLY A 99 -3.04 10.41 -6.59
C GLY A 99 -1.63 10.14 -7.12
N PRO A 100 -0.77 9.39 -6.41
CA PRO A 100 0.55 9.00 -6.90
C PRO A 100 0.57 8.29 -8.26
N ASP A 101 -0.46 7.51 -8.61
CA ASP A 101 -0.55 6.86 -9.92
C ASP A 101 -0.64 7.86 -11.08
N LEU A 102 -1.07 9.10 -10.83
CA LEU A 102 -1.07 10.16 -11.85
C LEU A 102 0.35 10.49 -12.34
N HIS A 103 1.36 10.36 -11.51
CA HIS A 103 2.77 10.56 -11.88
C HIS A 103 3.32 9.39 -12.71
N LEU A 104 2.69 8.21 -12.64
CA LEU A 104 3.10 7.01 -13.35
C LEU A 104 2.45 6.85 -14.73
N ILE A 105 1.59 7.77 -15.16
CA ILE A 105 0.87 7.68 -16.45
C ILE A 105 1.85 7.53 -17.62
N THR A 106 2.97 8.24 -17.62
CA THR A 106 3.98 8.15 -18.68
C THR A 106 4.67 6.78 -18.72
N ASP A 107 4.88 6.16 -17.57
CA ASP A 107 5.49 4.84 -17.47
C ASP A 107 4.46 3.75 -17.82
N ALA A 108 3.22 3.89 -17.38
CA ALA A 108 2.12 3.01 -17.77
C ALA A 108 1.90 2.99 -19.31
N MET A 109 2.06 4.12 -19.99
CA MET A 109 1.98 4.18 -21.45
C MET A 109 3.09 3.38 -22.14
N LYS A 110 4.29 3.30 -21.57
CA LYS A 110 5.42 2.51 -22.12
C LYS A 110 5.18 1.01 -22.01
N ILE A 111 4.46 0.56 -20.98
CA ILE A 111 4.19 -0.85 -20.72
C ILE A 111 2.78 -1.30 -21.14
N ALA A 112 1.95 -0.38 -21.65
CA ALA A 112 0.58 -0.68 -22.07
C ALA A 112 0.49 -1.87 -23.05
N ASN A 113 1.49 -2.03 -23.90
CA ASN A 113 1.57 -3.15 -24.87
C ASN A 113 1.79 -4.52 -24.20
N LYS A 114 2.23 -4.57 -22.93
CA LYS A 114 2.35 -5.84 -22.18
C LYS A 114 0.98 -6.32 -21.68
N TYR A 115 0.06 -5.39 -21.41
CA TYR A 115 -1.27 -5.69 -20.84
C TYR A 115 -2.40 -5.73 -21.87
N LEU A 116 -2.23 -5.04 -23.01
CA LEU A 116 -3.22 -4.99 -24.07
C LEU A 116 -2.56 -5.36 -25.41
N PRO A 117 -3.15 -6.27 -26.19
CA PRO A 117 -2.70 -6.51 -27.55
C PRO A 117 -2.83 -5.21 -28.37
N VAL A 118 -2.01 -5.03 -29.39
CA VAL A 118 -1.99 -3.82 -30.25
C VAL A 118 -3.39 -3.47 -30.76
N ALA A 119 -4.19 -4.48 -31.14
CA ALA A 119 -5.59 -4.29 -31.54
C ALA A 119 -6.46 -3.65 -30.45
N GLY A 120 -6.22 -4.01 -29.18
CA GLY A 120 -6.91 -3.43 -28.02
C GLY A 120 -6.56 -1.95 -27.83
N VAL A 121 -5.27 -1.62 -27.92
CA VAL A 121 -4.81 -0.22 -27.84
C VAL A 121 -5.43 0.62 -28.95
N VAL A 122 -5.44 0.12 -30.20
CA VAL A 122 -6.07 0.80 -31.34
C VAL A 122 -7.57 0.99 -31.12
N ALA A 123 -8.28 -0.01 -30.60
CA ALA A 123 -9.70 0.08 -30.29
C ALA A 123 -9.99 1.18 -29.24
N VAL A 124 -9.20 1.26 -28.17
CA VAL A 124 -9.30 2.31 -27.13
C VAL A 124 -9.07 3.70 -27.74
N CYS A 125 -8.05 3.86 -28.61
CA CYS A 125 -7.79 5.13 -29.30
C CYS A 125 -8.95 5.54 -30.22
N ILE A 126 -9.55 4.59 -30.94
CA ILE A 126 -10.72 4.86 -31.80
C ILE A 126 -11.92 5.29 -30.96
N LEU A 127 -12.23 4.56 -29.87
CA LEU A 127 -13.34 4.89 -28.96
C LEU A 127 -13.15 6.28 -28.34
N PHE A 128 -11.93 6.60 -27.91
CA PHE A 128 -11.60 7.92 -27.40
C PHE A 128 -11.79 9.01 -28.46
N GLY A 129 -11.34 8.77 -29.69
CA GLY A 129 -11.55 9.69 -30.82
C GLY A 129 -13.04 9.93 -31.11
N ILE A 130 -13.86 8.87 -31.12
CA ILE A 130 -15.32 8.97 -31.27
C ILE A 130 -15.93 9.80 -30.14
N LEU A 131 -15.54 9.54 -28.89
CA LEU A 131 -16.01 10.28 -27.72
C LEU A 131 -15.70 11.78 -27.85
N VAL A 132 -14.48 12.14 -28.25
CA VAL A 132 -14.08 13.53 -28.48
C VAL A 132 -14.95 14.19 -29.56
N ILE A 133 -15.19 13.49 -30.67
CA ILE A 133 -16.05 13.99 -31.75
C ILE A 133 -17.49 14.23 -31.25
N LEU A 134 -18.06 13.28 -30.49
CA LEU A 134 -19.39 13.43 -29.90
C LEU A 134 -19.47 14.60 -28.93
N LEU A 135 -18.46 14.80 -28.10
CA LEU A 135 -18.36 15.94 -27.18
C LEU A 135 -18.28 17.27 -27.96
N LEU A 136 -17.47 17.33 -29.02
CA LEU A 136 -17.41 18.52 -29.88
C LEU A 136 -18.74 18.79 -30.57
N MET A 137 -19.43 17.76 -31.06
CA MET A 137 -20.77 17.90 -31.63
C MET A 137 -21.77 18.42 -30.57
N LEU A 138 -21.71 17.91 -29.35
CA LEU A 138 -22.56 18.36 -28.26
C LEU A 138 -22.23 19.81 -27.85
N LEU A 139 -20.96 20.19 -27.88
CA LEU A 139 -20.52 21.57 -27.64
C LEU A 139 -21.02 22.51 -28.73
N ILE A 140 -20.97 22.12 -30.01
CA ILE A 140 -21.36 22.98 -31.14
C ILE A 140 -22.88 23.00 -31.36
N LYS A 141 -23.54 21.84 -31.36
CA LYS A 141 -24.95 21.67 -31.70
C LYS A 141 -25.88 21.46 -30.51
N GLY A 142 -25.34 21.19 -29.31
CA GLY A 142 -26.13 20.89 -28.12
C GLY A 142 -27.03 22.04 -27.66
N PRO A 143 -28.03 21.75 -26.82
CA PRO A 143 -29.00 22.75 -26.37
C PRO A 143 -28.34 23.83 -25.52
N LYS A 144 -28.74 25.09 -25.75
CA LYS A 144 -28.29 26.27 -25.00
C LYS A 144 -29.32 26.73 -24.00
N TYR A 145 -28.88 27.11 -22.82
CA TYR A 145 -29.72 27.82 -21.85
C TYR A 145 -30.02 29.23 -22.38
N GLN A 146 -31.31 29.53 -22.58
CA GLN A 146 -31.75 30.73 -23.29
C GLN A 146 -31.72 32.01 -22.45
N LYS A 147 -31.75 31.89 -21.10
CA LYS A 147 -31.79 33.05 -20.22
C LYS A 147 -30.36 33.56 -19.94
N LYS A 148 -30.25 34.87 -19.64
CA LYS A 148 -28.97 35.44 -19.15
C LYS A 148 -28.53 34.73 -17.86
N ILE A 149 -27.23 34.36 -17.82
CA ILE A 149 -26.64 33.82 -16.61
C ILE A 149 -26.40 34.95 -15.63
N LYS A 150 -26.94 34.81 -14.43
CA LYS A 150 -26.80 35.82 -13.37
C LYS A 150 -25.52 35.51 -12.54
N TYR A 151 -24.34 35.78 -13.11
CA TYR A 151 -23.06 35.50 -12.45
C TYR A 151 -22.96 36.09 -11.05
N ARG A 152 -23.54 37.30 -10.81
CA ARG A 152 -23.59 37.95 -9.50
C ARG A 152 -24.22 37.07 -8.40
N TYR A 153 -25.12 36.16 -8.77
CA TYR A 153 -25.78 35.25 -7.82
C TYR A 153 -25.19 33.81 -7.92
N ASN A 154 -24.90 33.34 -9.13
CA ASN A 154 -24.45 31.96 -9.33
C ASN A 154 -23.07 31.75 -8.72
N ILE A 155 -22.11 32.67 -8.88
CA ILE A 155 -20.77 32.54 -8.33
C ILE A 155 -20.80 32.49 -6.79
N PRO A 156 -21.39 33.46 -6.06
CA PRO A 156 -21.49 33.37 -4.61
C PRO A 156 -22.19 32.12 -4.09
N LEU A 157 -23.28 31.67 -4.77
CA LEU A 157 -23.98 30.45 -4.39
C LEU A 157 -23.15 29.19 -4.58
N ILE A 158 -22.34 29.11 -5.65
CA ILE A 158 -21.41 27.99 -5.87
C ILE A 158 -20.31 28.02 -4.81
N LEU A 159 -19.72 29.18 -4.53
CA LEU A 159 -18.71 29.33 -3.48
C LEU A 159 -19.25 28.96 -2.10
N LEU A 160 -20.48 29.39 -1.80
CA LEU A 160 -21.16 28.98 -0.57
C LEU A 160 -21.37 27.47 -0.49
N ALA A 161 -21.81 26.82 -1.60
CA ALA A 161 -21.99 25.39 -1.65
C ALA A 161 -20.66 24.64 -1.45
N VAL A 162 -19.56 25.12 -2.06
CA VAL A 162 -18.21 24.58 -1.85
C VAL A 162 -17.77 24.76 -0.40
N ALA A 163 -17.99 25.93 0.20
CA ALA A 163 -17.65 26.18 1.61
C ALA A 163 -18.46 25.29 2.56
N LEU A 164 -19.75 25.11 2.31
CA LEU A 164 -20.60 24.19 3.09
C LEU A 164 -20.15 22.73 2.93
N PHE A 165 -19.75 22.33 1.73
CA PHE A 165 -19.21 21.01 1.49
C PHE A 165 -17.87 20.80 2.22
N ALA A 166 -16.95 21.76 2.18
CA ALA A 166 -15.70 21.71 2.94
C ALA A 166 -15.96 21.63 4.46
N GLY A 167 -16.93 22.42 4.98
CA GLY A 167 -17.36 22.33 6.37
C GLY A 167 -17.97 20.97 6.73
N SER A 168 -18.72 20.36 5.81
CA SER A 168 -19.25 19.00 6.01
C SER A 168 -18.16 17.94 6.02
N THR A 169 -17.08 18.13 5.24
CA THR A 169 -15.89 17.26 5.27
C THR A 169 -15.23 17.31 6.65
N GLN A 170 -14.99 18.51 7.17
CA GLN A 170 -14.40 18.68 8.51
C GLN A 170 -15.27 18.02 9.58
N LEU A 171 -16.58 18.24 9.54
CA LEU A 171 -17.51 17.61 10.47
C LEU A 171 -17.51 16.07 10.36
N ALA A 172 -17.45 15.53 9.14
CA ALA A 172 -17.42 14.08 8.89
C ALA A 172 -16.14 13.45 9.45
N LEU A 173 -14.99 14.13 9.35
CA LEU A 173 -13.73 13.72 9.96
C LEU A 173 -13.80 13.76 11.50
N GLU A 174 -14.32 14.83 12.09
CA GLU A 174 -14.50 14.97 13.55
C GLU A 174 -15.45 13.91 14.13
N LYS A 175 -16.50 13.56 13.39
CA LYS A 175 -17.46 12.52 13.78
C LYS A 175 -17.03 11.11 13.41
N ARG A 176 -15.83 10.93 12.82
CA ARG A 176 -15.30 9.65 12.37
C ARG A 176 -16.18 8.91 11.34
N VAL A 177 -16.98 9.65 10.59
CA VAL A 177 -17.71 9.15 9.41
C VAL A 177 -16.75 8.93 8.25
N LEU A 178 -15.72 9.78 8.17
CA LEU A 178 -14.58 9.68 7.25
C LEU A 178 -13.28 9.63 8.04
N SER A 179 -12.23 9.09 7.42
CA SER A 179 -10.87 9.14 7.96
C SER A 179 -9.94 9.81 6.95
N ASN A 180 -8.94 10.51 7.45
CA ASN A 180 -7.81 11.03 6.67
C ASN A 180 -6.55 10.18 6.82
N TYR A 181 -6.61 9.08 7.54
CA TYR A 181 -5.58 8.07 7.65
C TYR A 181 -6.06 6.77 7.01
N PHE A 182 -5.29 6.24 6.07
CA PHE A 182 -5.58 5.01 5.34
C PHE A 182 -4.47 3.99 5.61
N GLY A 183 -4.62 3.19 6.65
CA GLY A 183 -3.67 2.13 6.96
C GLY A 183 -3.59 1.05 5.87
N ASN A 184 -4.74 0.74 5.25
CA ASN A 184 -4.81 -0.01 4.00
C ASN A 184 -5.62 0.81 3.00
N ILE A 185 -5.04 1.08 1.84
CA ILE A 185 -5.64 1.93 0.81
C ILE A 185 -6.86 1.25 0.15
N ALA A 186 -6.82 -0.08 -0.04
CA ALA A 186 -7.94 -0.83 -0.62
C ALA A 186 -9.16 -0.78 0.30
N PHE A 187 -8.99 -1.10 1.59
CA PHE A 187 -10.05 -1.00 2.59
C PHE A 187 -10.59 0.42 2.76
N ALA A 188 -9.72 1.43 2.66
CA ALA A 188 -10.18 2.81 2.71
C ALA A 188 -11.12 3.16 1.56
N TYR A 189 -10.85 2.67 0.34
CA TYR A 189 -11.74 2.89 -0.81
C TYR A 189 -13.06 2.13 -0.68
N GLU A 190 -13.05 0.95 -0.09
CA GLU A 190 -14.27 0.19 0.23
C GLU A 190 -15.10 0.89 1.29
N ASP A 191 -14.45 1.41 2.33
CA ASP A 191 -15.10 2.05 3.47
C ASP A 191 -15.61 3.46 3.17
N TYR A 192 -14.80 4.28 2.51
CA TYR A 192 -15.05 5.73 2.36
C TYR A 192 -15.44 6.14 0.94
N GLY A 193 -15.42 5.22 -0.03
CA GLY A 193 -15.82 5.45 -1.41
C GLY A 193 -14.77 6.11 -2.28
N TYR A 194 -14.83 5.80 -3.58
CA TYR A 194 -13.81 6.15 -4.56
C TYR A 194 -13.53 7.67 -4.67
N PRO A 195 -14.53 8.58 -4.84
CA PRO A 195 -14.24 10.01 -5.05
C PRO A 195 -13.54 10.68 -3.87
N TYR A 196 -13.95 10.35 -2.64
CA TYR A 196 -13.33 10.88 -1.43
C TYR A 196 -11.88 10.42 -1.31
N CYS A 197 -11.64 9.12 -1.44
CA CYS A 197 -10.31 8.55 -1.28
C CYS A 197 -9.35 9.05 -2.36
N LEU A 198 -9.78 9.08 -3.63
CA LEU A 198 -8.97 9.64 -4.71
C LEU A 198 -8.61 11.11 -4.44
N ALA A 199 -9.59 11.94 -4.07
CA ALA A 199 -9.33 13.34 -3.76
C ALA A 199 -8.35 13.49 -2.59
N THR A 200 -8.52 12.68 -1.55
CA THR A 200 -7.64 12.69 -0.37
C THR A 200 -6.20 12.31 -0.75
N THR A 201 -6.00 11.29 -1.59
CA THR A 201 -4.67 10.89 -2.06
C THR A 201 -4.03 11.88 -3.05
N ILE A 202 -4.82 12.77 -3.68
CA ILE A 202 -4.31 13.84 -4.55
C ILE A 202 -3.92 15.09 -3.74
N PHE A 203 -4.76 15.49 -2.79
CA PHE A 203 -4.63 16.80 -2.11
C PHE A 203 -3.92 16.71 -0.75
N ASN A 204 -3.84 15.54 -0.16
CA ASN A 204 -3.22 15.32 1.14
C ASN A 204 -1.98 14.44 0.96
N THR A 205 -0.97 14.98 0.31
CA THR A 205 0.32 14.31 0.01
C THR A 205 1.45 15.00 0.76
N GLY A 206 2.57 14.29 0.91
CA GLY A 206 3.78 14.77 1.55
C GLY A 206 3.78 14.59 3.07
N ILE A 207 4.83 15.07 3.68
CA ILE A 207 5.09 14.88 5.13
C ILE A 207 4.37 15.98 5.92
N SER A 208 3.53 15.59 6.87
CA SER A 208 2.90 16.52 7.80
C SER A 208 3.84 16.91 8.95
N CYS A 209 3.93 18.20 9.24
CA CYS A 209 4.71 18.69 10.36
C CYS A 209 4.03 18.28 11.70
N PRO A 210 4.75 17.65 12.64
CA PRO A 210 4.23 17.36 13.99
C PRO A 210 3.74 18.63 14.68
N ARG A 211 2.67 18.53 15.48
CA ARG A 211 2.05 19.71 16.14
C ARG A 211 2.94 20.42 17.13
N ASP A 212 3.86 19.70 17.74
CA ASP A 212 4.83 20.15 18.74
C ASP A 212 6.20 20.49 18.14
N TYR A 213 6.35 20.43 16.81
CA TYR A 213 7.58 20.78 16.13
C TYR A 213 7.96 22.23 16.40
N SER A 214 9.09 22.41 17.06
CA SER A 214 9.61 23.72 17.43
C SER A 214 11.13 23.66 17.69
N GLU A 215 11.81 24.79 17.54
CA GLU A 215 13.25 24.91 17.85
C GLU A 215 13.56 24.49 19.31
N LYS A 216 12.64 24.75 20.23
CA LYS A 216 12.78 24.34 21.63
C LYS A 216 12.74 22.83 21.77
N GLU A 217 11.86 22.15 21.04
CA GLU A 217 11.73 20.69 21.09
C GLU A 217 12.96 20.03 20.46
N ILE A 218 13.44 20.55 19.34
CA ILE A 218 14.68 20.06 18.71
C ILE A 218 15.86 20.17 19.68
N LYS A 219 16.05 21.34 20.30
CA LYS A 219 17.12 21.53 21.32
C LYS A 219 16.97 20.62 22.53
N ARG A 220 15.72 20.25 22.89
CA ARG A 220 15.47 19.27 23.97
C ARG A 220 15.94 17.88 23.58
N ILE A 221 15.63 17.44 22.36
CA ILE A 221 16.06 16.16 21.79
C ILE A 221 17.58 16.10 21.74
N GLU A 222 18.24 17.09 21.12
CA GLU A 222 19.70 17.17 21.03
C GLU A 222 20.40 17.10 22.40
N LYS A 223 19.79 17.73 23.42
CA LYS A 223 20.33 17.65 24.79
C LYS A 223 20.18 16.28 25.40
N THR A 224 19.10 15.56 25.06
CA THR A 224 18.89 14.19 25.54
C THR A 224 19.91 13.26 24.90
N GLU A 225 20.13 13.36 23.61
CA GLU A 225 21.11 12.56 22.86
C GLU A 225 22.54 12.77 23.38
N LYS A 226 22.96 14.02 23.62
CA LYS A 226 24.28 14.33 24.20
C LYS A 226 24.51 13.76 25.61
N ASN A 227 23.48 13.34 26.30
CA ASN A 227 23.57 12.72 27.61
C ASN A 227 23.48 11.19 27.59
N LEU A 228 23.37 10.58 26.39
CA LEU A 228 23.49 9.15 26.26
C LEU A 228 24.94 8.74 26.62
N PRO A 229 25.16 7.63 27.32
CA PRO A 229 26.51 7.14 27.57
C PRO A 229 27.22 6.89 26.26
N GLU A 230 28.46 7.41 26.14
CA GLU A 230 29.33 7.03 25.01
C GLU A 230 29.51 5.51 25.06
N THR A 231 29.09 4.83 24.02
CA THR A 231 29.39 3.41 23.82
C THR A 231 30.90 3.27 23.70
N GLN A 232 31.51 2.44 24.55
CA GLN A 232 32.90 2.07 24.36
C GLN A 232 33.04 1.38 23.00
N GLU A 233 34.23 1.47 22.38
CA GLU A 233 34.53 0.75 21.13
C GLU A 233 34.45 -0.77 21.37
N GLU A 234 33.26 -1.31 21.36
CA GLU A 234 32.99 -2.73 21.37
C GLU A 234 33.04 -3.29 19.92
N LYS A 235 33.28 -4.59 19.83
CA LYS A 235 33.18 -5.32 18.55
C LYS A 235 31.91 -4.93 17.82
N ARG A 236 32.03 -4.63 16.53
CA ARG A 236 30.91 -4.29 15.66
C ARG A 236 30.49 -5.55 14.91
N PRO A 237 29.36 -6.16 15.29
CA PRO A 237 28.85 -7.34 14.59
C PRO A 237 28.36 -6.97 13.20
N ASN A 238 28.27 -7.95 12.31
CA ASN A 238 27.46 -7.82 11.10
C ASN A 238 25.99 -7.70 11.48
N ILE A 239 25.27 -6.78 10.86
CA ILE A 239 23.86 -6.51 11.14
C ILE A 239 23.03 -6.90 9.93
N LEU A 240 22.15 -7.89 10.08
CA LEU A 240 21.28 -8.37 9.05
C LEU A 240 19.82 -8.08 9.39
N PHE A 241 19.09 -7.52 8.44
CA PHE A 241 17.64 -7.37 8.49
C PHE A 241 17.04 -8.29 7.43
N LEU A 242 16.09 -9.12 7.82
CA LEU A 242 15.34 -10.00 6.94
C LEU A 242 13.85 -9.67 7.07
N GLN A 243 13.35 -8.93 6.09
CA GLN A 243 11.93 -8.66 5.93
C GLN A 243 11.28 -9.79 5.17
N LEU A 244 10.41 -10.55 5.84
CA LEU A 244 9.70 -11.70 5.31
C LEU A 244 8.35 -11.25 4.73
N GLU A 245 8.16 -11.44 3.43
CA GLU A 245 6.96 -11.05 2.70
C GLU A 245 5.71 -11.76 3.23
N SER A 246 4.72 -10.98 3.66
CA SER A 246 3.44 -11.47 4.17
C SER A 246 3.56 -12.50 5.32
N PHE A 247 4.69 -12.56 6.02
CA PHE A 247 4.94 -13.57 7.06
C PHE A 247 4.13 -13.25 8.33
N PHE A 248 3.18 -14.11 8.61
CA PHE A 248 2.24 -13.96 9.71
C PHE A 248 1.90 -15.35 10.27
N ASP A 249 1.69 -15.45 11.58
CA ASP A 249 1.25 -16.71 12.21
C ASP A 249 -0.21 -17.02 11.87
N PRO A 250 -0.51 -17.93 10.93
CA PRO A 250 -1.88 -18.24 10.53
C PRO A 250 -2.70 -18.92 11.62
N THR A 251 -2.06 -19.45 12.68
CA THR A 251 -2.77 -20.00 13.85
C THR A 251 -3.52 -18.92 14.64
N LEU A 252 -3.25 -17.65 14.38
CA LEU A 252 -3.99 -16.52 14.97
C LEU A 252 -5.36 -16.29 14.32
N VAL A 253 -5.64 -16.92 13.16
CA VAL A 253 -6.97 -16.84 12.53
C VAL A 253 -7.95 -17.74 13.27
N ASN A 254 -9.12 -17.19 13.62
CA ASN A 254 -10.06 -17.84 14.53
C ASN A 254 -10.73 -19.10 13.97
N TYR A 255 -10.93 -19.12 12.64
CA TYR A 255 -11.73 -20.14 11.96
C TYR A 255 -10.90 -21.23 11.27
N LEU A 256 -9.57 -21.08 11.23
CA LEU A 256 -8.71 -22.06 10.58
C LEU A 256 -8.39 -23.23 11.51
N ASP A 257 -8.51 -24.43 10.96
CA ASP A 257 -7.96 -25.66 11.49
C ASP A 257 -6.76 -26.07 10.62
N ILE A 258 -5.57 -26.07 11.20
CA ILE A 258 -4.28 -26.32 10.54
C ILE A 258 -3.71 -27.59 11.12
N SER A 259 -3.32 -28.55 10.26
CA SER A 259 -2.93 -29.91 10.69
C SER A 259 -1.63 -29.95 11.50
N GLU A 260 -0.67 -29.05 11.21
CA GLU A 260 0.63 -28.98 11.87
C GLU A 260 1.05 -27.52 12.11
N ASP A 261 2.06 -27.28 12.97
CA ASP A 261 2.59 -25.92 13.20
C ASP A 261 3.29 -25.41 11.94
N PRO A 262 2.81 -24.32 11.30
CA PRO A 262 3.39 -23.83 10.06
C PRO A 262 4.74 -23.11 10.23
N ILE A 263 5.08 -22.66 11.46
CA ILE A 263 6.29 -21.86 11.73
C ILE A 263 7.06 -22.36 12.96
N PRO A 264 7.39 -23.66 13.03
CA PRO A 264 8.02 -24.25 14.22
C PRO A 264 9.38 -23.64 14.55
N THR A 265 10.19 -23.30 13.54
CA THR A 265 11.52 -22.70 13.72
C THR A 265 11.39 -21.27 14.27
N PHE A 266 10.62 -20.42 13.62
CA PHE A 266 10.43 -19.04 14.04
C PHE A 266 9.86 -18.97 15.47
N ARG A 267 8.90 -19.84 15.78
CA ARG A 267 8.30 -19.98 17.11
C ARG A 267 9.31 -20.45 18.18
N LYS A 268 10.26 -21.32 17.81
CA LYS A 268 11.37 -21.73 18.68
C LYS A 268 12.30 -20.55 18.93
N LEU A 269 12.70 -19.83 17.88
CA LEU A 269 13.57 -18.66 17.96
C LEU A 269 12.97 -17.57 18.85
N MET A 270 11.66 -17.30 18.75
CA MET A 270 10.96 -16.37 19.65
C MET A 270 11.08 -16.74 21.13
N LYS A 271 11.13 -18.04 21.43
CA LYS A 271 11.32 -18.52 22.81
C LYS A 271 12.75 -18.38 23.31
N GLU A 272 13.73 -18.49 22.42
CA GLU A 272 15.16 -18.53 22.77
C GLU A 272 15.80 -17.14 22.71
N TYR A 273 15.41 -16.29 21.77
CA TYR A 273 16.01 -14.98 21.49
C TYR A 273 15.08 -13.81 21.81
N SER A 274 15.61 -12.59 21.71
CA SER A 274 14.81 -11.35 21.85
C SER A 274 13.72 -11.30 20.81
N SER A 275 12.49 -11.02 21.22
CA SER A 275 11.33 -11.07 20.32
C SER A 275 10.16 -10.28 20.85
N GLY A 276 9.17 -10.04 20.02
CA GLY A 276 7.93 -9.40 20.42
C GLY A 276 7.01 -9.17 19.22
N TYR A 277 5.95 -8.44 19.48
CA TYR A 277 5.07 -7.98 18.42
C TYR A 277 5.71 -6.82 17.65
N TYR A 278 5.49 -6.84 16.33
CA TYR A 278 6.00 -5.83 15.40
C TYR A 278 4.83 -5.08 14.77
N LYS A 279 4.69 -3.80 15.15
CA LYS A 279 3.63 -2.97 14.59
C LYS A 279 4.07 -2.47 13.21
N VAL A 280 3.30 -2.83 12.19
CA VAL A 280 3.55 -2.50 10.79
C VAL A 280 2.58 -1.42 10.28
N PRO A 281 2.99 -0.59 9.30
CA PRO A 281 2.16 0.51 8.79
C PRO A 281 1.07 0.07 7.82
N SER A 282 1.10 -1.17 7.35
CA SER A 282 0.25 -1.67 6.26
C SER A 282 -0.36 -3.03 6.58
N VAL A 283 -1.45 -3.39 5.87
CA VAL A 283 -2.16 -4.67 5.97
C VAL A 283 -2.47 -5.17 4.56
N GLY A 284 -2.18 -6.45 4.29
CA GLY A 284 -2.52 -7.13 3.04
C GLY A 284 -1.80 -6.60 1.79
N ALA A 285 -0.99 -5.57 1.92
CA ALA A 285 -0.13 -5.00 0.89
C ALA A 285 0.69 -3.85 1.49
N GLY A 286 1.76 -3.42 0.83
CA GLY A 286 2.51 -2.23 1.24
C GLY A 286 3.87 -2.53 1.83
N THR A 287 4.51 -3.61 1.40
CA THR A 287 5.88 -4.03 1.73
C THR A 287 6.86 -2.87 1.82
N ALA A 288 6.87 -1.98 0.81
CA ALA A 288 7.75 -0.82 0.76
C ALA A 288 7.51 0.22 1.88
N ASN A 289 6.35 0.25 2.51
CA ASN A 289 6.08 1.13 3.64
C ASN A 289 6.70 0.60 4.92
N THR A 290 6.70 -0.72 5.13
CA THR A 290 7.40 -1.36 6.23
C THR A 290 8.92 -1.27 6.05
N GLU A 291 9.43 -1.47 4.82
CA GLU A 291 10.84 -1.20 4.47
C GLU A 291 11.23 0.23 4.85
N PHE A 292 10.43 1.20 4.43
CA PHE A 292 10.68 2.61 4.71
C PHE A 292 10.78 2.90 6.21
N GLU A 293 9.81 2.45 7.01
CA GLU A 293 9.85 2.62 8.46
C GLU A 293 11.07 1.94 9.09
N SER A 294 11.35 0.69 8.71
CA SER A 294 12.45 -0.11 9.27
C SER A 294 13.84 0.44 8.91
N ILE A 295 14.00 1.00 7.70
CA ILE A 295 15.30 1.52 7.22
C ILE A 295 15.54 2.94 7.71
N THR A 296 14.49 3.79 7.77
CA THR A 296 14.66 5.23 8.04
C THR A 296 14.36 5.65 9.47
N GLY A 297 13.65 4.83 10.23
CA GLY A 297 13.11 5.21 11.54
C GLY A 297 11.98 6.26 11.47
N MET A 298 11.46 6.57 10.29
CA MET A 298 10.38 7.54 10.09
C MET A 298 9.04 6.85 9.99
N SER A 299 8.06 7.31 10.77
CA SER A 299 6.72 6.72 10.73
C SER A 299 5.88 7.19 9.54
N MET A 300 5.24 6.24 8.85
CA MET A 300 4.23 6.48 7.81
C MET A 300 3.02 7.29 8.31
N HIS A 301 2.85 7.42 9.64
CA HIS A 301 1.80 8.25 10.23
C HIS A 301 1.85 9.72 9.77
N TYR A 302 3.04 10.23 9.44
CA TYR A 302 3.24 11.62 9.01
C TYR A 302 3.07 11.84 7.51
N PHE A 303 2.90 10.79 6.73
CA PHE A 303 2.67 10.86 5.28
C PHE A 303 1.19 10.96 4.93
N GLY A 304 0.91 11.41 3.73
CA GLY A 304 -0.45 11.46 3.20
C GLY A 304 -1.09 10.07 3.10
N PRO A 305 -2.43 10.00 3.14
CA PRO A 305 -3.14 8.73 3.07
C PRO A 305 -2.83 7.94 1.81
N GLY A 306 -2.39 6.69 1.98
CA GLY A 306 -2.00 5.82 0.87
C GLY A 306 -0.75 6.25 0.11
N GLU A 307 0.07 7.12 0.69
CA GLU A 307 1.34 7.52 0.10
C GLU A 307 2.38 6.40 0.28
N TYR A 308 3.18 6.22 -0.74
CA TYR A 308 4.36 5.37 -0.73
C TYR A 308 5.58 6.27 -0.92
N PRO A 309 6.45 6.46 0.09
CA PRO A 309 7.66 7.25 -0.06
C PRO A 309 8.53 6.82 -1.24
N TYR A 310 8.54 5.53 -1.56
CA TYR A 310 9.21 4.93 -2.72
C TYR A 310 8.64 5.39 -4.08
N LYS A 311 7.38 5.82 -4.11
CA LYS A 311 6.72 6.33 -5.32
C LYS A 311 6.68 7.86 -5.38
N SER A 312 7.06 8.53 -4.30
CA SER A 312 7.02 9.99 -4.16
C SER A 312 8.40 10.55 -3.82
N ILE A 313 8.64 10.96 -2.59
CA ILE A 313 9.80 11.75 -2.19
C ILE A 313 11.16 11.05 -2.43
N LEU A 314 11.26 9.75 -2.20
CA LEU A 314 12.52 9.03 -2.36
C LEU A 314 12.96 8.82 -3.81
N ARG A 315 12.10 9.10 -4.78
CA ARG A 315 12.51 9.13 -6.19
C ARG A 315 13.38 10.34 -6.53
N GLU A 316 13.32 11.40 -5.75
CA GLU A 316 13.90 12.71 -6.06
C GLU A 316 14.95 13.13 -5.04
N THR A 317 14.90 12.61 -3.81
CA THR A 317 15.78 13.05 -2.73
C THR A 317 16.33 11.86 -1.94
N THR A 318 17.49 12.09 -1.31
CA THR A 318 18.04 11.22 -0.27
C THR A 318 17.29 11.42 1.04
N CYS A 319 17.37 10.42 1.91
CA CYS A 319 16.79 10.44 3.25
C CYS A 319 17.80 9.85 4.22
N GLU A 320 17.93 10.43 5.43
CA GLU A 320 18.70 9.80 6.49
C GLU A 320 18.12 8.42 6.83
N SER A 321 18.99 7.45 7.05
CA SER A 321 18.63 6.04 7.17
C SER A 321 19.70 5.25 7.92
N ALA A 322 19.38 4.04 8.36
CA ALA A 322 20.34 3.13 8.96
C ALA A 322 21.60 2.91 8.08
N PRO A 323 21.50 2.68 6.76
CA PRO A 323 22.68 2.63 5.89
C PRO A 323 23.60 3.85 6.00
N TYR A 324 23.08 5.07 5.98
CA TYR A 324 23.92 6.27 6.12
C TYR A 324 24.60 6.36 7.49
N VAL A 325 23.87 6.04 8.56
CA VAL A 325 24.42 6.05 9.92
C VAL A 325 25.52 5.01 10.07
N LEU A 326 25.28 3.77 9.62
CA LEU A 326 26.22 2.65 9.75
C LEU A 326 27.46 2.85 8.86
N LYS A 327 27.33 3.46 7.68
CA LYS A 327 28.51 3.83 6.85
C LYS A 327 29.44 4.80 7.57
N ASN A 328 28.91 5.74 8.34
CA ASN A 328 29.73 6.64 9.15
C ASN A 328 30.48 5.87 10.27
N LEU A 329 30.02 4.68 10.62
CA LEU A 329 30.66 3.77 11.55
C LEU A 329 31.58 2.73 10.87
N GLY A 330 31.73 2.80 9.54
CA GLY A 330 32.63 1.93 8.77
C GLY A 330 32.00 0.64 8.25
N TYR A 331 30.67 0.52 8.27
CA TYR A 331 29.95 -0.60 7.64
C TYR A 331 29.91 -0.44 6.11
N THR A 332 29.93 -1.57 5.39
CA THR A 332 29.46 -1.63 4.01
C THR A 332 27.98 -2.02 4.02
N THR A 333 27.20 -1.47 3.08
CA THR A 333 25.73 -1.59 3.14
C THR A 333 25.17 -2.23 1.89
N HIS A 334 24.45 -3.34 2.07
CA HIS A 334 23.94 -4.19 1.00
C HIS A 334 22.42 -4.31 1.10
N ALA A 335 21.75 -4.24 -0.05
CA ALA A 335 20.35 -4.62 -0.17
C ALA A 335 20.23 -5.87 -1.04
N VAL A 336 19.37 -6.81 -0.68
CA VAL A 336 19.13 -8.07 -1.39
C VAL A 336 17.63 -8.29 -1.56
N HIS A 337 17.18 -8.70 -2.75
CA HIS A 337 15.77 -9.01 -3.01
C HIS A 337 15.62 -10.03 -4.12
N ASN A 338 14.95 -11.13 -3.87
CA ASN A 338 14.70 -12.20 -4.85
C ASN A 338 13.54 -11.89 -5.82
N ASN A 339 13.42 -10.63 -6.22
CA ASN A 339 12.47 -10.16 -7.23
C ASN A 339 13.13 -9.09 -8.11
N GLU A 340 12.41 -8.64 -9.17
CA GLU A 340 12.91 -7.65 -10.13
C GLU A 340 13.32 -6.32 -9.46
N ALA A 341 14.46 -5.78 -9.87
CA ALA A 341 15.02 -4.52 -9.35
C ALA A 341 14.06 -3.32 -9.46
N ASN A 342 13.17 -3.35 -10.46
CA ASN A 342 12.22 -2.27 -10.70
C ASN A 342 10.94 -2.38 -9.85
N PHE A 343 10.73 -3.49 -9.15
CA PHE A 343 9.58 -3.63 -8.26
C PHE A 343 9.62 -2.57 -7.16
N TYR A 344 8.58 -1.75 -6.99
CA TYR A 344 8.55 -0.50 -6.21
C TYR A 344 9.61 0.56 -6.62
N GLY A 345 10.37 0.33 -7.70
CA GLY A 345 11.44 1.25 -8.13
C GLY A 345 12.73 1.16 -7.30
N ARG A 346 12.95 0.07 -6.56
CA ARG A 346 14.07 -0.13 -5.61
C ARG A 346 15.43 0.17 -6.21
N ARG A 347 15.64 -0.15 -7.49
CA ARG A 347 16.89 0.19 -8.22
C ARG A 347 17.32 1.65 -8.09
N SER A 348 16.36 2.58 -8.06
CA SER A 348 16.62 4.02 -7.93
C SER A 348 16.47 4.52 -6.49
N ILE A 349 15.77 3.78 -5.63
CA ILE A 349 15.46 4.18 -4.27
C ILE A 349 16.59 3.80 -3.29
N PHE A 350 17.13 2.60 -3.38
CA PHE A 350 18.15 2.12 -2.45
C PHE A 350 19.44 2.97 -2.46
N PRO A 351 19.94 3.47 -3.61
CA PRO A 351 21.02 4.46 -3.57
C PRO A 351 20.65 5.75 -2.80
N ASN A 352 19.40 6.20 -2.89
CA ASN A 352 18.92 7.37 -2.15
C ASN A 352 18.78 7.11 -0.64
N LEU A 353 18.63 5.85 -0.25
CA LEU A 353 18.64 5.38 1.13
C LEU A 353 20.05 5.04 1.64
N GLY A 354 21.08 5.20 0.81
CA GLY A 354 22.48 5.04 1.21
C GLY A 354 23.09 3.66 1.04
N PHE A 355 22.39 2.69 0.44
CA PHE A 355 22.97 1.38 0.15
C PHE A 355 24.10 1.47 -0.89
N ASP A 356 25.20 0.75 -0.65
CA ASP A 356 26.35 0.66 -1.56
C ASP A 356 26.08 -0.33 -2.70
N THR A 357 25.40 -1.43 -2.42
CA THR A 357 25.04 -2.45 -3.41
C THR A 357 23.55 -2.82 -3.33
N PHE A 358 23.01 -3.29 -4.46
CA PHE A 358 21.70 -3.91 -4.53
C PHE A 358 21.72 -5.13 -5.44
N THR A 359 21.50 -6.31 -4.85
CA THR A 359 21.36 -7.58 -5.56
C THR A 359 19.89 -7.92 -5.70
N SER A 360 19.39 -7.92 -6.93
CA SER A 360 18.02 -8.32 -7.29
C SER A 360 18.03 -9.66 -8.04
N GLU A 361 16.85 -10.25 -8.31
CA GLU A 361 16.70 -11.52 -9.02
C GLU A 361 17.59 -11.60 -10.27
N GLU A 362 17.69 -10.50 -11.05
CA GLU A 362 18.45 -10.45 -12.30
C GLU A 362 19.97 -10.60 -12.12
N TYR A 363 20.49 -10.41 -10.91
CA TYR A 363 21.89 -10.52 -10.57
C TYR A 363 22.25 -11.80 -9.80
N MET A 364 21.26 -12.61 -9.45
CA MET A 364 21.45 -13.89 -8.78
C MET A 364 21.96 -14.94 -9.78
N ALA A 365 22.92 -15.77 -9.36
CA ALA A 365 23.71 -16.60 -10.27
C ALA A 365 23.01 -17.89 -10.76
N ARG A 366 21.80 -18.19 -10.32
CA ARG A 366 21.04 -19.43 -10.63
C ARG A 366 19.77 -19.13 -11.40
N GLU A 367 19.31 -20.11 -12.22
CA GLU A 367 17.87 -20.22 -12.51
C GLU A 367 17.19 -20.50 -11.17
N ASN A 368 16.57 -19.48 -10.62
CA ASN A 368 15.95 -19.55 -9.30
C ASN A 368 14.70 -20.42 -9.38
N GLU A 369 14.56 -21.33 -8.43
CA GLU A 369 13.34 -22.11 -8.29
C GLU A 369 12.18 -21.17 -7.94
N LYS A 370 11.04 -21.38 -8.61
CA LYS A 370 9.83 -20.59 -8.40
C LYS A 370 8.75 -21.47 -7.82
N ASN A 371 7.98 -20.88 -6.93
CA ASN A 371 6.77 -21.50 -6.43
C ASN A 371 5.68 -21.58 -7.52
N PRO A 372 4.56 -22.31 -7.32
CA PRO A 372 3.50 -22.46 -8.30
C PRO A 372 2.88 -21.13 -8.78
N ASN A 373 2.97 -20.06 -7.99
CA ASN A 373 2.55 -18.71 -8.35
C ASN A 373 3.57 -17.92 -9.17
N GLY A 374 4.76 -18.49 -9.38
CA GLY A 374 5.84 -17.89 -10.15
C GLY A 374 6.76 -16.94 -9.38
N TRP A 375 6.65 -16.85 -8.06
CA TRP A 375 7.58 -16.14 -7.20
C TRP A 375 8.83 -16.98 -6.93
N VAL A 376 9.98 -16.33 -6.87
CA VAL A 376 11.24 -16.99 -6.53
C VAL A 376 11.20 -17.44 -5.08
N LYS A 377 11.60 -18.70 -4.81
CA LYS A 377 11.69 -19.23 -3.44
C LYS A 377 12.76 -18.52 -2.64
N ASP A 378 12.51 -18.36 -1.33
CA ASP A 378 13.37 -17.55 -0.45
C ASP A 378 14.69 -18.24 -0.08
N GLU A 379 14.82 -19.56 -0.28
CA GLU A 379 16.06 -20.32 -0.03
C GLU A 379 17.30 -19.74 -0.76
N VAL A 380 17.10 -19.12 -1.95
CA VAL A 380 18.19 -18.48 -2.70
C VAL A 380 18.85 -17.34 -1.91
N LEU A 381 18.12 -16.70 -1.01
CA LEU A 381 18.59 -15.56 -0.22
C LEU A 381 19.70 -15.94 0.76
N THR A 382 19.76 -17.18 1.23
CA THR A 382 20.82 -17.65 2.13
C THR A 382 22.20 -17.46 1.50
N ASP A 383 22.38 -17.95 0.27
CA ASP A 383 23.66 -17.83 -0.44
C ASP A 383 23.99 -16.37 -0.78
N GLU A 384 22.98 -15.55 -1.13
CA GLU A 384 23.19 -14.13 -1.46
C GLU A 384 23.55 -13.29 -0.23
N ILE A 385 22.98 -13.59 0.94
CA ILE A 385 23.36 -12.95 2.22
C ILE A 385 24.82 -13.29 2.55
N LEU A 386 25.22 -14.57 2.48
CA LEU A 386 26.58 -14.99 2.76
C LEU A 386 27.59 -14.36 1.78
N LYS A 387 27.23 -14.23 0.49
CA LYS A 387 28.07 -13.51 -0.49
C LYS A 387 28.27 -12.04 -0.12
N CYS A 388 27.26 -11.37 0.43
CA CYS A 388 27.42 -10.00 0.92
C CYS A 388 28.44 -9.95 2.05
N LEU A 389 28.30 -10.81 3.06
CA LEU A 389 29.22 -10.90 4.20
C LEU A 389 30.68 -11.26 3.80
N ASP A 390 30.84 -12.09 2.77
CA ASP A 390 32.16 -12.51 2.27
C ASP A 390 32.77 -11.47 1.32
N SER A 391 32.07 -10.44 0.93
CA SER A 391 32.49 -9.48 -0.11
C SER A 391 33.36 -8.34 0.40
N THR A 392 33.42 -8.10 1.71
CA THR A 392 34.14 -6.99 2.33
C THR A 392 34.99 -7.44 3.52
N GLU A 393 35.97 -6.61 3.93
CA GLU A 393 36.84 -6.88 5.09
C GLU A 393 36.34 -6.20 6.39
N GLY A 394 35.20 -5.60 6.40
CA GLY A 394 34.65 -4.86 7.54
C GLY A 394 33.29 -5.38 7.95
N PRO A 395 32.67 -4.77 8.95
CA PRO A 395 31.31 -5.15 9.32
C PRO A 395 30.32 -4.75 8.21
N ASP A 396 29.35 -5.61 7.97
CA ASP A 396 28.33 -5.42 6.94
C ASP A 396 26.95 -5.16 7.52
N TYR A 397 26.21 -4.30 6.85
CA TYR A 397 24.76 -4.15 7.01
C TYR A 397 24.06 -4.73 5.79
N VAL A 398 23.32 -5.80 5.97
CA VAL A 398 22.58 -6.47 4.88
C VAL A 398 21.08 -6.37 5.13
N TYR A 399 20.36 -5.68 4.26
CA TYR A 399 18.92 -5.60 4.29
C TYR A 399 18.32 -6.49 3.21
N THR A 400 17.70 -7.58 3.63
CA THR A 400 17.14 -8.59 2.74
C THR A 400 15.62 -8.55 2.76
N ILE A 401 15.01 -8.63 1.58
CA ILE A 401 13.55 -8.66 1.39
C ILE A 401 13.20 -9.94 0.65
N SER A 402 12.33 -10.75 1.22
CA SER A 402 11.82 -11.95 0.59
C SER A 402 10.61 -11.66 -0.32
N VAL A 403 10.19 -12.63 -1.15
CA VAL A 403 9.03 -12.48 -2.03
C VAL A 403 8.11 -13.70 -2.06
N GLN A 404 8.55 -14.85 -1.56
CA GLN A 404 7.83 -16.12 -1.73
C GLN A 404 6.40 -16.07 -1.19
N GLY A 405 6.18 -15.43 -0.05
CA GLY A 405 4.87 -15.29 0.58
C GLY A 405 3.88 -14.34 -0.11
N HIS A 406 4.27 -13.72 -1.24
CA HIS A 406 3.47 -12.68 -1.91
C HIS A 406 2.17 -13.23 -2.52
N GLY A 407 1.04 -12.52 -2.29
CA GLY A 407 -0.25 -12.75 -2.99
C GLY A 407 -0.15 -12.50 -4.52
N ALA A 408 -1.18 -12.76 -5.36
CA ALA A 408 -2.48 -13.30 -5.02
C ALA A 408 -2.39 -14.82 -4.82
N TYR A 409 -3.14 -15.32 -3.83
CA TYR A 409 -3.16 -16.75 -3.55
C TYR A 409 -4.21 -17.45 -4.44
N PRO A 410 -3.92 -18.69 -4.96
CA PRO A 410 -4.81 -19.41 -5.83
C PRO A 410 -6.11 -19.81 -5.12
N ASP A 411 -7.24 -19.61 -5.80
CA ASP A 411 -8.55 -20.06 -5.34
C ASP A 411 -8.88 -21.52 -5.75
N GLU A 412 -8.05 -22.10 -6.62
CA GLU A 412 -8.10 -23.51 -6.99
C GLU A 412 -7.01 -24.30 -6.22
N GLN A 413 -7.25 -25.59 -5.98
CA GLN A 413 -6.25 -26.48 -5.41
C GLN A 413 -5.14 -26.74 -6.41
N ILE A 414 -3.97 -26.16 -6.19
CA ILE A 414 -2.79 -26.29 -7.08
C ILE A 414 -1.66 -27.11 -6.47
N LEU A 415 -1.67 -27.34 -5.15
CA LEU A 415 -0.71 -28.21 -4.48
C LEU A 415 -1.21 -29.66 -4.60
N GLU A 416 -0.40 -30.54 -5.24
CA GLU A 416 -0.75 -31.95 -5.43
C GLU A 416 -0.67 -32.75 -4.12
N ASP A 417 0.29 -32.43 -3.25
CA ASP A 417 0.53 -33.09 -1.96
C ASP A 417 0.99 -32.06 -0.91
N PRO A 418 0.04 -31.28 -0.35
CA PRO A 418 0.39 -30.26 0.63
C PRO A 418 0.93 -30.90 1.92
N GLU A 419 2.05 -30.40 2.43
CA GLU A 419 2.65 -30.86 3.68
C GLU A 419 1.73 -30.55 4.86
N ILE A 420 1.11 -29.38 4.85
CA ILE A 420 0.17 -28.92 5.86
C ILE A 420 -1.22 -28.73 5.22
N THR A 421 -2.22 -29.45 5.75
CA THR A 421 -3.60 -29.30 5.30
C THR A 421 -4.33 -28.24 6.12
N VAL A 422 -5.21 -27.50 5.47
CA VAL A 422 -5.99 -26.41 6.08
C VAL A 422 -7.48 -26.58 5.81
N SER A 423 -8.31 -26.32 6.82
CA SER A 423 -9.76 -26.32 6.73
C SER A 423 -10.36 -25.24 7.63
N GLY A 424 -11.68 -25.07 7.58
CA GLY A 424 -12.42 -24.14 8.45
C GLY A 424 -12.70 -22.77 7.83
N ALA A 425 -12.14 -22.44 6.67
CA ALA A 425 -12.51 -21.20 5.99
C ALA A 425 -13.96 -21.24 5.47
N PRO A 426 -14.61 -20.07 5.26
CA PRO A 426 -16.03 -20.01 4.88
C PRO A 426 -16.36 -20.67 3.55
N THR A 427 -15.43 -20.71 2.60
CA THR A 427 -15.60 -21.32 1.26
C THR A 427 -14.45 -22.25 0.91
N GLU A 428 -14.65 -23.15 -0.06
CA GLU A 428 -13.60 -24.01 -0.58
C GLU A 428 -12.47 -23.22 -1.25
N GLU A 429 -12.81 -22.16 -1.97
CA GLU A 429 -11.85 -21.24 -2.60
C GLU A 429 -10.96 -20.56 -1.54
N GLU A 430 -11.53 -20.13 -0.42
CA GLU A 430 -10.77 -19.55 0.69
C GLU A 430 -9.91 -20.61 1.40
N ASN A 431 -10.38 -21.85 1.56
CA ASN A 431 -9.56 -22.94 2.08
C ASN A 431 -8.33 -23.19 1.18
N ASN A 432 -8.51 -23.22 -0.14
CA ASN A 432 -7.42 -23.40 -1.09
C ASN A 432 -6.37 -22.28 -0.98
N LYS A 433 -6.82 -21.02 -0.87
CA LYS A 433 -5.92 -19.87 -0.63
C LYS A 433 -5.12 -20.02 0.66
N TRP A 434 -5.78 -20.42 1.74
CA TRP A 434 -5.14 -20.59 3.03
C TRP A 434 -4.17 -21.79 3.04
N GLU A 435 -4.53 -22.91 2.44
CA GLU A 435 -3.66 -24.07 2.36
C GLU A 435 -2.41 -23.77 1.55
N TYR A 436 -2.56 -23.08 0.40
CA TYR A 436 -1.42 -22.61 -0.37
C TYR A 436 -0.52 -21.69 0.46
N TYR A 437 -1.09 -20.64 1.06
CA TYR A 437 -0.33 -19.67 1.87
C TYR A 437 0.38 -20.33 3.06
N VAL A 438 -0.28 -21.22 3.79
CA VAL A 438 0.31 -21.88 4.95
C VAL A 438 1.52 -22.74 4.56
N ASN A 439 1.47 -23.44 3.42
CA ASN A 439 2.60 -24.20 2.93
C ASN A 439 3.76 -23.29 2.46
N GLU A 440 3.47 -22.14 1.81
CA GLU A 440 4.52 -21.16 1.47
C GLU A 440 5.19 -20.59 2.72
N ILE A 441 4.43 -20.26 3.78
CA ILE A 441 4.98 -19.80 5.06
C ILE A 441 5.80 -20.88 5.74
N HIS A 442 5.42 -22.14 5.61
CA HIS A 442 6.20 -23.26 6.12
C HIS A 442 7.54 -23.41 5.39
N GLU A 443 7.56 -23.27 4.07
CA GLU A 443 8.82 -23.25 3.31
C GLU A 443 9.70 -22.06 3.73
N MET A 444 9.12 -20.87 3.98
CA MET A 444 9.84 -19.70 4.49
C MET A 444 10.42 -19.97 5.89
N ASP A 445 9.73 -20.70 6.76
CA ASP A 445 10.24 -21.10 8.08
C ASP A 445 11.42 -22.07 7.95
N ASN A 446 11.39 -22.97 6.95
CA ASN A 446 12.51 -23.84 6.61
C ASN A 446 13.73 -23.02 6.09
N PHE A 447 13.50 -21.99 5.27
CA PHE A 447 14.56 -21.04 4.87
C PHE A 447 15.16 -20.31 6.09
N VAL A 448 14.32 -19.82 7.02
CA VAL A 448 14.80 -19.20 8.27
C VAL A 448 15.69 -20.17 9.05
N LYS A 449 15.31 -21.45 9.12
CA LYS A 449 16.13 -22.48 9.76
C LYS A 449 17.50 -22.65 9.07
N GLU A 450 17.50 -22.80 7.75
CA GLU A 450 18.73 -22.95 6.98
C GLU A 450 19.67 -21.75 7.17
N LEU A 451 19.15 -20.53 7.07
CA LEU A 451 19.92 -19.31 7.26
C LEU A 451 20.52 -19.23 8.66
N THR A 452 19.72 -19.45 9.71
CA THR A 452 20.21 -19.41 11.10
C THR A 452 21.21 -20.51 11.41
N ASP A 453 21.05 -21.72 10.85
CA ASP A 453 22.02 -22.80 10.99
C ASP A 453 23.36 -22.43 10.33
N LYS A 454 23.36 -21.84 9.12
CA LYS A 454 24.60 -21.38 8.45
C LYS A 454 25.28 -20.21 9.17
N LEU A 455 24.49 -19.26 9.67
CA LEU A 455 25.02 -18.11 10.40
C LEU A 455 25.54 -18.49 11.80
N ALA A 456 25.04 -19.56 12.41
CA ALA A 456 25.57 -20.07 13.68
C ALA A 456 27.02 -20.53 13.57
N ASP A 457 27.41 -21.04 12.41
CA ASP A 457 28.78 -21.48 12.10
C ASP A 457 29.63 -20.38 11.43
N TYR A 458 29.07 -19.18 11.20
CA TYR A 458 29.79 -18.07 10.57
C TYR A 458 30.89 -17.53 11.52
N PRO A 459 32.12 -17.24 11.00
CA PRO A 459 33.28 -16.95 11.86
C PRO A 459 33.22 -15.59 12.56
N GLU A 460 32.34 -14.70 12.14
CA GLU A 460 32.17 -13.36 12.71
C GLU A 460 30.90 -13.24 13.52
N ASP A 461 30.86 -12.24 14.40
CA ASP A 461 29.67 -11.93 15.19
C ASP A 461 28.55 -11.40 14.24
N VAL A 462 27.36 -11.97 14.34
CA VAL A 462 26.19 -11.62 13.51
C VAL A 462 24.96 -11.40 14.38
N VAL A 463 24.26 -10.29 14.13
CA VAL A 463 22.89 -10.06 14.61
C VAL A 463 21.95 -10.14 13.41
N LEU A 464 20.91 -10.96 13.49
CA LEU A 464 19.89 -11.12 12.46
C LEU A 464 18.51 -10.74 13.02
N VAL A 465 17.93 -9.69 12.47
CA VAL A 465 16.56 -9.26 12.78
C VAL A 465 15.61 -9.75 11.70
N MET A 466 14.65 -10.58 12.06
CA MET A 466 13.66 -11.17 11.14
C MET A 466 12.26 -10.72 11.54
N TYR A 467 11.43 -10.33 10.60
CA TYR A 467 10.04 -9.91 10.86
C TYR A 467 9.16 -10.03 9.62
N GLY A 468 7.85 -10.24 9.84
CA GLY A 468 6.87 -10.11 8.79
C GLY A 468 6.55 -8.65 8.48
N ASP A 469 6.39 -8.30 7.21
CA ASP A 469 6.13 -6.93 6.77
C ASP A 469 4.66 -6.50 6.87
N HIS A 470 3.73 -7.41 6.71
CA HIS A 470 2.28 -7.23 6.86
C HIS A 470 1.54 -8.58 6.88
N LEU A 471 0.25 -8.56 7.19
CA LEU A 471 -0.62 -9.72 7.07
C LEU A 471 -0.88 -10.05 5.59
N PRO A 472 -1.21 -11.33 5.27
CA PRO A 472 -1.51 -11.74 3.90
C PRO A 472 -2.77 -11.06 3.34
N THR A 473 -2.86 -11.00 2.00
CA THR A 473 -3.99 -10.43 1.26
C THR A 473 -5.18 -11.41 1.25
N MET A 474 -5.73 -11.69 2.44
CA MET A 474 -6.85 -12.63 2.65
C MET A 474 -8.17 -11.93 3.05
N GLY A 475 -8.20 -10.59 3.01
CA GLY A 475 -9.40 -9.84 3.42
C GLY A 475 -9.71 -9.93 4.91
N LEU A 476 -8.73 -10.26 5.76
CA LEU A 476 -8.90 -10.40 7.20
C LEU A 476 -9.46 -9.14 7.84
N THR A 477 -10.39 -9.33 8.75
CA THR A 477 -10.93 -8.30 9.64
C THR A 477 -10.40 -8.47 11.06
N VAL A 478 -10.61 -7.49 11.91
CA VAL A 478 -10.26 -7.57 13.34
C VAL A 478 -10.98 -8.75 14.03
N GLU A 479 -12.19 -9.07 13.55
CA GLU A 479 -13.01 -10.15 14.12
C GLU A 479 -12.46 -11.54 13.82
N ASP A 480 -11.73 -11.69 12.72
CA ASP A 480 -11.15 -12.96 12.27
C ASP A 480 -9.91 -13.35 13.07
N LEU A 481 -9.32 -12.41 13.83
CA LEU A 481 -8.07 -12.63 14.54
C LEU A 481 -8.26 -12.83 16.05
N LYS A 482 -7.53 -13.79 16.61
CA LYS A 482 -7.49 -14.05 18.07
C LYS A 482 -6.93 -12.87 18.85
N ASN A 483 -5.92 -12.18 18.30
CA ASN A 483 -5.28 -11.02 18.90
C ASN A 483 -6.00 -9.69 18.65
N LYS A 484 -6.99 -9.66 17.72
CA LYS A 484 -7.76 -8.47 17.34
C LYS A 484 -6.95 -7.31 16.73
N TYR A 485 -5.78 -7.59 16.17
CA TYR A 485 -4.89 -6.60 15.56
C TYR A 485 -4.54 -6.95 14.11
N LEU A 486 -4.83 -6.03 13.17
CA LEU A 486 -4.48 -6.17 11.76
C LEU A 486 -3.09 -5.61 11.41
N PHE A 487 -2.61 -4.62 12.16
CA PHE A 487 -1.34 -3.92 11.91
C PHE A 487 -0.23 -4.47 12.80
N GLN A 488 -0.12 -5.79 12.87
CA GLN A 488 0.82 -6.43 13.77
C GLN A 488 1.26 -7.77 13.20
N THR A 489 2.58 -7.93 13.14
CA THR A 489 3.29 -9.18 12.91
C THR A 489 4.15 -9.50 14.12
N GLU A 490 5.15 -10.34 13.97
CA GLU A 490 6.09 -10.73 15.01
C GLU A 490 7.50 -10.54 14.50
N TYR A 491 8.46 -10.32 15.42
CA TYR A 491 9.87 -10.26 15.10
C TYR A 491 10.70 -11.12 16.04
N VAL A 492 11.88 -11.53 15.55
CA VAL A 492 12.96 -12.15 16.31
C VAL A 492 14.26 -11.43 16.02
N MET A 493 15.04 -11.17 17.05
CA MET A 493 16.43 -10.72 16.95
C MET A 493 17.32 -11.88 17.41
N TRP A 494 17.88 -12.60 16.44
CA TRP A 494 18.78 -13.73 16.63
C TRP A 494 20.22 -13.26 16.58
N ASP A 495 21.13 -13.94 17.29
CA ASP A 495 22.58 -13.71 17.24
C ASP A 495 23.36 -15.01 17.43
N ASN A 496 24.64 -15.03 16.99
CA ASN A 496 25.55 -16.18 17.18
C ASN A 496 26.57 -15.99 18.33
N PHE A 497 26.52 -14.89 19.07
CA PHE A 497 27.51 -14.57 20.10
C PHE A 497 26.93 -14.37 21.53
N GLY A 498 25.65 -14.54 21.72
CA GLY A 498 24.98 -14.65 23.02
C GLY A 498 24.55 -13.32 23.63
N LEU A 499 23.84 -12.48 22.89
CA LEU A 499 23.19 -11.29 23.39
C LEU A 499 22.16 -11.62 24.47
N LYS A 500 22.05 -10.74 25.44
CA LYS A 500 21.05 -10.90 26.50
C LYS A 500 19.64 -10.73 25.94
N LYS A 501 18.82 -11.77 26.10
CA LYS A 501 17.42 -11.72 25.68
C LYS A 501 16.65 -10.58 26.36
N LYS A 502 15.99 -9.75 25.54
CA LYS A 502 15.09 -8.67 25.95
C LYS A 502 13.83 -8.74 25.05
N ASN A 503 12.69 -9.10 25.63
CA ASN A 503 11.43 -9.10 24.89
C ASN A 503 10.77 -7.73 25.00
N GLU A 504 10.43 -7.16 23.83
CA GLU A 504 9.79 -5.86 23.75
C GLU A 504 8.90 -5.79 22.51
N ASN A 505 7.80 -5.04 22.57
CA ASN A 505 6.97 -4.78 21.40
C ASN A 505 7.45 -3.50 20.72
N LEU A 506 7.74 -3.57 19.42
CA LEU A 506 8.29 -2.47 18.64
C LEU A 506 7.38 -2.10 17.48
N ALA A 507 7.43 -0.84 17.07
CA ALA A 507 6.94 -0.43 15.76
C ALA A 507 8.08 -0.49 14.72
N ALA A 508 7.74 -0.66 13.46
CA ALA A 508 8.73 -0.79 12.38
C ALA A 508 9.76 0.36 12.39
N TYR A 509 9.32 1.59 12.61
CA TYR A 509 10.21 2.77 12.70
C TYR A 509 11.11 2.81 13.94
N GLN A 510 10.97 1.90 14.90
CA GLN A 510 11.81 1.83 16.10
C GLN A 510 12.95 0.81 15.95
N MET A 511 12.82 -0.16 15.04
CA MET A 511 13.70 -1.31 14.95
C MET A 511 15.17 -0.93 14.74
N ALA A 512 15.46 -0.04 13.80
CA ALA A 512 16.83 0.37 13.51
C ALA A 512 17.53 1.10 14.69
N ALA A 513 16.75 1.67 15.61
CA ALA A 513 17.28 2.32 16.80
C ALA A 513 17.45 1.36 17.99
N GLU A 514 16.80 0.20 17.97
CA GLU A 514 16.91 -0.82 19.03
C GLU A 514 18.10 -1.76 18.76
N VAL A 515 18.46 -1.98 17.49
CA VAL A 515 19.63 -2.78 17.07
C VAL A 515 20.91 -1.99 17.15
#